data_f33e15698102192ae8202d1bf0a6ba68
#
_entry.id   f33e15698102192ae8202d1bf0a6ba68
#
_cell.length_a   1.000
_cell.length_b   1.000
_cell.length_c   1.000
_cell.angle_alpha   90.00
_cell.angle_beta   90.00
_cell.angle_gamma   90.00
#
_symmetry.space_group_name_H-M   'P 1'
#
loop_
_entity.id
_entity.type
_entity.pdbx_description
1 polymer ?
#
loop_
_entity_poly.entity_id
_entity_poly.type
_entity_poly.pdbx_seq_one_letter_code
_entity_poly.pdbx_strand_id
1 'polypeptide(L)'
;RGNFNRIGEIDVSELRALVLDLSDEQWQDLDVRQNRYEVHKHTETIGLVYDPDFRHTHPTRLPALQIFEAALKPALWMIADHFEQTEAGQRLIRESHLGYFIRASLVRLKAGCGIAHHQDMNFSLTHSHRVHLPLITNDDVLFTVGRETINMPEGQLFEVNNRRVHSVHNGGTEDRIHLILDFVLPGEKCCCGEKLHPDTRCSPQACLDTVRGKIPCTCYPED
;
A
#
# COMPACT_ATOMS: atom_id res chain seq x y z
N ARG A 1 5.32 2.54 -16.04
CA ARG A 1 4.33 2.19 -15.01
C ARG A 1 3.23 3.25 -15.02
N GLY A 2 1.95 2.83 -15.07
CA GLY A 2 0.78 3.71 -15.07
C GLY A 2 0.39 4.14 -13.65
N ASN A 3 -0.83 4.67 -13.51
CA ASN A 3 -1.39 5.02 -12.22
C ASN A 3 -1.86 3.79 -11.44
N PHE A 4 -2.36 2.79 -12.18
CA PHE A 4 -2.82 1.50 -11.66
C PHE A 4 -2.24 0.37 -12.49
N ASN A 5 -1.79 -0.68 -11.81
CA ASN A 5 -1.30 -1.89 -12.44
C ASN A 5 -1.97 -3.10 -11.79
N ARG A 6 -2.85 -3.80 -12.52
CA ARG A 6 -3.49 -5.00 -12.01
C ARG A 6 -2.45 -6.13 -11.95
N ILE A 7 -2.21 -6.65 -10.75
CA ILE A 7 -1.25 -7.74 -10.48
C ILE A 7 -1.91 -9.09 -10.72
N GLY A 8 -3.11 -9.28 -10.18
CA GLY A 8 -3.83 -10.55 -10.26
C GLY A 8 -5.13 -10.52 -9.48
N GLU A 9 -5.63 -11.71 -9.18
CA GLU A 9 -6.88 -11.92 -8.44
C GLU A 9 -6.74 -13.14 -7.54
N ILE A 10 -7.27 -13.07 -6.32
CA ILE A 10 -7.30 -14.17 -5.35
C ILE A 10 -8.68 -14.28 -4.73
N ASP A 11 -8.99 -15.46 -4.20
CA ASP A 11 -10.13 -15.64 -3.30
C ASP A 11 -9.83 -14.95 -1.96
N VAL A 12 -10.69 -14.01 -1.58
CA VAL A 12 -10.59 -13.25 -0.33
C VAL A 12 -11.62 -13.68 0.72
N SER A 13 -12.37 -14.75 0.49
CA SER A 13 -13.47 -15.20 1.36
C SER A 13 -13.05 -15.35 2.82
N GLU A 14 -11.87 -15.94 3.07
CA GLU A 14 -11.34 -16.11 4.43
C GLU A 14 -10.96 -14.75 5.05
N LEU A 15 -10.23 -13.89 4.32
CA LEU A 15 -9.88 -12.55 4.80
C LEU A 15 -11.13 -11.70 5.06
N ARG A 16 -12.12 -11.80 4.18
CA ARG A 16 -13.40 -11.11 4.31
C ARG A 16 -14.15 -11.56 5.55
N ALA A 17 -14.23 -12.86 5.81
CA ALA A 17 -14.85 -13.41 7.01
C ALA A 17 -14.16 -12.88 8.28
N LEU A 18 -12.84 -12.89 8.31
CA LEU A 18 -12.05 -12.42 9.47
C LEU A 18 -12.27 -10.91 9.73
N VAL A 19 -12.33 -10.07 8.70
CA VAL A 19 -12.57 -8.63 8.90
C VAL A 19 -14.01 -8.31 9.32
N LEU A 20 -14.97 -9.14 8.92
CA LEU A 20 -16.37 -9.00 9.35
C LEU A 20 -16.59 -9.45 10.79
N ASP A 21 -15.74 -10.33 11.33
CA ASP A 21 -15.78 -10.79 12.73
C ASP A 21 -15.15 -9.76 13.70
N LEU A 22 -14.47 -8.73 13.19
CA LEU A 22 -13.89 -7.68 14.02
C LEU A 22 -14.97 -6.76 14.59
N SER A 23 -14.93 -6.55 15.91
CA SER A 23 -15.78 -5.55 16.57
C SER A 23 -15.32 -4.11 16.28
N ASP A 24 -16.23 -3.16 16.43
CA ASP A 24 -15.88 -1.72 16.31
C ASP A 24 -14.83 -1.29 17.33
N GLU A 25 -14.81 -1.89 18.52
CA GLU A 25 -13.81 -1.66 19.54
C GLU A 25 -12.40 -2.07 19.05
N GLN A 26 -12.29 -3.23 18.39
CA GLN A 26 -11.03 -3.68 17.79
C GLN A 26 -10.55 -2.74 16.67
N TRP A 27 -11.46 -2.16 15.90
CA TRP A 27 -11.13 -1.15 14.90
C TRP A 27 -10.62 0.15 15.53
N GLN A 28 -11.11 0.53 16.71
CA GLN A 28 -10.72 1.75 17.42
C GLN A 28 -9.39 1.61 18.19
N ASP A 29 -9.17 0.46 18.85
CA ASP A 29 -7.99 0.24 19.72
C ASP A 29 -6.66 0.24 18.97
N LEU A 30 -6.68 -0.04 17.68
CA LEU A 30 -5.48 -0.19 16.85
C LEU A 30 -5.24 1.00 15.92
N ASP A 31 -5.96 2.11 16.12
CA ASP A 31 -5.91 3.25 15.25
C ASP A 31 -4.75 4.20 15.51
N VAL A 32 -3.66 3.97 14.81
CA VAL A 32 -2.47 4.81 14.84
C VAL A 32 -2.59 6.04 13.92
N ARG A 33 -3.63 6.10 13.04
CA ARG A 33 -3.71 7.10 11.95
C ARG A 33 -4.72 8.21 12.15
N GLN A 34 -5.90 7.94 12.75
CA GLN A 34 -7.01 8.91 12.82
C GLN A 34 -6.60 10.22 13.49
N ASN A 35 -5.82 10.14 14.56
CA ASN A 35 -5.40 11.30 15.33
C ASN A 35 -4.21 12.06 14.74
N ARG A 36 -3.61 11.59 13.65
CA ARG A 36 -2.37 12.14 13.11
C ARG A 36 -2.53 12.97 11.84
N TYR A 37 -3.57 12.69 11.04
CA TYR A 37 -3.78 13.36 9.75
C TYR A 37 -5.27 13.60 9.48
N GLU A 38 -5.64 14.86 9.27
CA GLU A 38 -7.03 15.28 8.96
C GLU A 38 -7.62 14.54 7.74
N VAL A 39 -6.80 14.20 6.76
CA VAL A 39 -7.23 13.46 5.55
C VAL A 39 -7.75 12.04 5.85
N HIS A 40 -7.43 11.48 7.02
CA HIS A 40 -7.80 10.13 7.44
C HIS A 40 -8.92 10.08 8.49
N LYS A 41 -9.57 11.21 8.80
CA LYS A 41 -10.60 11.30 9.85
C LYS A 41 -11.81 10.36 9.68
N HIS A 42 -12.04 9.87 8.47
CA HIS A 42 -13.12 8.93 8.14
C HIS A 42 -12.62 7.51 7.88
N THR A 43 -11.36 7.22 8.22
CA THR A 43 -10.77 5.89 8.08
C THR A 43 -10.37 5.34 9.43
N GLU A 44 -10.49 4.03 9.59
CA GLU A 44 -9.93 3.27 10.71
C GLU A 44 -8.90 2.29 10.17
N THR A 45 -7.80 2.11 10.90
CA THR A 45 -6.66 1.33 10.38
C THR A 45 -6.17 0.33 11.41
N ILE A 46 -6.24 -0.96 11.08
CA ILE A 46 -5.58 -2.02 11.84
C ILE A 46 -4.23 -2.32 11.20
N GLY A 47 -3.16 -2.06 11.94
CA GLY A 47 -1.81 -2.40 11.52
C GLY A 47 -1.53 -3.90 11.74
N LEU A 48 -0.97 -4.56 10.72
CA LEU A 48 -0.50 -5.95 10.77
C LEU A 48 1.03 -6.03 10.76
N VAL A 49 1.64 -5.26 9.89
CA VAL A 49 3.08 -5.03 9.81
C VAL A 49 3.31 -3.52 9.69
N TYR A 50 4.27 -3.01 10.40
CA TYR A 50 4.55 -1.58 10.42
C TYR A 50 6.04 -1.29 10.37
N ASP A 51 6.43 -0.22 9.69
CA ASP A 51 7.79 0.28 9.57
C ASP A 51 7.94 1.54 10.44
N PRO A 52 8.28 1.40 11.74
CA PRO A 52 8.20 2.49 12.72
C PRO A 52 9.24 3.58 12.50
N ASP A 53 10.37 3.25 11.90
CA ASP A 53 11.47 4.18 11.66
C ASP A 53 11.49 4.75 10.23
N PHE A 54 10.53 4.35 9.39
CA PHE A 54 10.41 4.75 7.98
C PHE A 54 11.68 4.49 7.14
N ARG A 55 12.41 3.38 7.43
CA ARG A 55 13.71 3.08 6.81
C ARG A 55 13.79 1.78 6.05
N HIS A 56 12.71 1.00 6.02
CA HIS A 56 12.67 -0.33 5.43
C HIS A 56 13.57 -1.39 6.11
N THR A 57 14.24 -1.06 7.20
CA THR A 57 15.25 -1.97 7.75
C THR A 57 14.70 -3.02 8.70
N HIS A 58 13.70 -2.64 9.50
CA HIS A 58 13.19 -3.49 10.59
C HIS A 58 11.66 -3.37 10.70
N PRO A 59 10.90 -3.93 9.76
CA PRO A 59 9.45 -3.94 9.88
C PRO A 59 9.01 -4.73 11.11
N THR A 60 8.11 -4.14 11.90
CA THR A 60 7.58 -4.74 13.12
C THR A 60 6.29 -5.48 12.83
N ARG A 61 6.21 -6.74 13.27
CA ARG A 61 4.96 -7.53 13.25
C ARG A 61 4.11 -7.10 14.44
N LEU A 62 2.87 -6.70 14.17
CA LEU A 62 1.93 -6.25 15.20
C LEU A 62 1.02 -7.41 15.66
N PRO A 63 0.45 -7.36 16.87
CA PRO A 63 -0.33 -8.47 17.43
C PRO A 63 -1.51 -8.93 16.55
N ALA A 64 -2.19 -7.98 15.90
CA ALA A 64 -3.31 -8.29 15.00
C ALA A 64 -2.92 -9.19 13.82
N LEU A 65 -1.63 -9.21 13.43
CA LEU A 65 -1.17 -10.10 12.36
C LEU A 65 -1.48 -11.57 12.63
N GLN A 66 -1.46 -12.02 13.89
CA GLN A 66 -1.71 -13.41 14.25
C GLN A 66 -3.09 -13.90 13.79
N ILE A 67 -4.08 -13.01 13.76
CA ILE A 67 -5.44 -13.32 13.31
C ILE A 67 -5.47 -13.60 11.80
N PHE A 68 -4.67 -12.87 11.02
CA PHE A 68 -4.75 -12.84 9.56
C PHE A 68 -3.63 -13.61 8.86
N GLU A 69 -2.58 -14.06 9.60
CA GLU A 69 -1.33 -14.56 9.01
C GLU A 69 -1.54 -15.71 7.99
N ALA A 70 -2.43 -16.63 8.29
CA ALA A 70 -2.72 -17.75 7.38
C ALA A 70 -3.43 -17.29 6.12
N ALA A 71 -4.47 -16.47 6.27
CA ALA A 71 -5.31 -15.97 5.19
C ALA A 71 -4.58 -14.94 4.28
N LEU A 72 -3.53 -14.30 4.78
CA LEU A 72 -2.71 -13.36 4.00
C LEU A 72 -1.81 -14.04 2.96
N LYS A 73 -1.43 -15.30 3.16
CA LYS A 73 -0.41 -15.99 2.33
C LYS A 73 -0.65 -15.91 0.83
N PRO A 74 -1.87 -16.13 0.29
CA PRO A 74 -2.11 -16.03 -1.14
C PRO A 74 -1.78 -14.63 -1.70
N ALA A 75 -2.17 -13.56 -0.99
CA ALA A 75 -1.88 -12.19 -1.38
C ALA A 75 -0.37 -11.90 -1.34
N LEU A 76 0.30 -12.30 -0.26
CA LEU A 76 1.74 -12.08 -0.09
C LEU A 76 2.54 -12.79 -1.19
N TRP A 77 2.19 -14.03 -1.51
CA TRP A 77 2.88 -14.79 -2.55
C TRP A 77 2.64 -14.21 -3.95
N MET A 78 1.41 -13.83 -4.28
CA MET A 78 1.12 -13.23 -5.57
C MET A 78 1.87 -11.91 -5.78
N ILE A 79 1.96 -11.06 -4.75
CA ILE A 79 2.70 -9.79 -4.81
C ILE A 79 4.20 -10.05 -4.94
N ALA A 80 4.77 -10.91 -4.10
CA ALA A 80 6.18 -11.24 -4.15
C ALA A 80 6.56 -11.82 -5.52
N ASP A 81 5.83 -12.82 -6.00
CA ASP A 81 6.05 -13.45 -7.30
C ASP A 81 5.97 -12.42 -8.43
N HIS A 82 4.95 -11.55 -8.43
CA HIS A 82 4.80 -10.50 -9.45
C HIS A 82 6.04 -9.60 -9.58
N PHE A 83 6.57 -9.11 -8.46
CA PHE A 83 7.72 -8.20 -8.49
C PHE A 83 9.04 -8.96 -8.70
N GLU A 84 9.19 -10.14 -8.13
CA GLU A 84 10.38 -10.97 -8.22
C GLU A 84 10.55 -11.60 -9.62
N GLN A 85 9.46 -11.85 -10.36
CA GLN A 85 9.52 -12.34 -11.75
C GLN A 85 9.86 -11.25 -12.77
N THR A 86 9.88 -9.98 -12.40
CA THR A 86 10.37 -8.91 -13.30
C THR A 86 11.86 -9.11 -13.60
N GLU A 87 12.35 -8.55 -14.73
CA GLU A 87 13.78 -8.60 -15.06
C GLU A 87 14.65 -8.01 -13.94
N ALA A 88 14.18 -6.89 -13.36
CA ALA A 88 14.85 -6.27 -12.21
C ALA A 88 14.84 -7.19 -10.98
N GLY A 89 13.70 -7.79 -10.66
CA GLY A 89 13.56 -8.73 -9.55
C GLY A 89 14.45 -9.93 -9.69
N GLN A 90 14.44 -10.59 -10.85
CA GLN A 90 15.31 -11.75 -11.14
C GLN A 90 16.80 -11.42 -11.02
N ARG A 91 17.22 -10.22 -11.42
CA ARG A 91 18.60 -9.77 -11.23
C ARG A 91 18.92 -9.61 -9.74
N LEU A 92 18.04 -8.98 -8.97
CA LEU A 92 18.24 -8.73 -7.54
C LEU A 92 18.25 -10.01 -6.72
N ILE A 93 17.41 -11.00 -7.09
CA ILE A 93 17.43 -12.33 -6.46
C ILE A 93 18.77 -13.02 -6.68
N ARG A 94 19.33 -12.94 -7.89
CA ARG A 94 20.68 -13.47 -8.16
C ARG A 94 21.78 -12.78 -7.33
N GLU A 95 21.56 -11.54 -6.93
CA GLU A 95 22.43 -10.78 -6.02
C GLU A 95 22.08 -11.03 -4.53
N SER A 96 21.21 -12.01 -4.23
CA SER A 96 20.72 -12.36 -2.89
C SER A 96 19.88 -11.27 -2.21
N HIS A 97 19.20 -10.45 -2.99
CA HIS A 97 18.27 -9.44 -2.50
C HIS A 97 16.82 -9.93 -2.65
N LEU A 98 16.30 -10.60 -1.62
CA LEU A 98 14.90 -11.02 -1.58
C LEU A 98 13.98 -9.85 -1.22
N GLY A 99 12.82 -9.79 -1.87
CA GLY A 99 11.77 -8.83 -1.52
C GLY A 99 11.13 -9.14 -0.16
N TYR A 100 10.58 -8.11 0.47
CA TYR A 100 9.86 -8.26 1.74
C TYR A 100 8.82 -7.14 1.94
N PHE A 101 7.86 -7.41 2.84
CA PHE A 101 6.81 -6.45 3.17
C PHE A 101 7.24 -5.58 4.35
N ILE A 102 7.14 -4.27 4.17
CA ILE A 102 7.42 -3.28 5.22
C ILE A 102 6.16 -2.82 5.94
N ARG A 103 5.00 -2.95 5.29
CA ARG A 103 3.70 -2.64 5.85
C ARG A 103 2.64 -3.58 5.35
N ALA A 104 1.71 -3.89 6.22
CA ALA A 104 0.43 -4.49 5.93
C ALA A 104 -0.60 -3.87 6.86
N SER A 105 -1.70 -3.37 6.32
CA SER A 105 -2.75 -2.71 7.09
C SER A 105 -4.12 -2.97 6.50
N LEU A 106 -5.10 -3.21 7.36
CA LEU A 106 -6.51 -3.17 7.00
C LEU A 106 -6.98 -1.71 7.16
N VAL A 107 -7.61 -1.17 6.15
CA VAL A 107 -8.12 0.20 6.15
C VAL A 107 -9.59 0.20 5.81
N ARG A 108 -10.41 0.59 6.80
CA ARG A 108 -11.86 0.77 6.68
C ARG A 108 -12.16 2.24 6.39
N LEU A 109 -12.82 2.52 5.27
CA LEU A 109 -13.35 3.83 4.92
C LEU A 109 -14.87 3.81 5.07
N LYS A 110 -15.40 4.71 5.88
CA LYS A 110 -16.84 4.78 6.19
C LYS A 110 -17.69 5.05 4.95
N ALA A 111 -18.93 4.53 4.98
CA ALA A 111 -19.96 4.79 3.98
C ALA A 111 -20.19 6.29 3.77
N GLY A 112 -20.37 6.73 2.53
CA GLY A 112 -20.60 8.13 2.17
C GLY A 112 -19.40 9.05 2.40
N CYS A 113 -18.21 8.53 2.75
CA CYS A 113 -17.04 9.31 3.10
C CYS A 113 -15.93 9.22 2.06
N GLY A 114 -14.90 10.07 2.20
CA GLY A 114 -13.77 10.07 1.30
C GLY A 114 -12.45 10.37 2.00
N ILE A 115 -11.37 10.04 1.31
CA ILE A 115 -10.01 10.47 1.61
C ILE A 115 -9.68 11.56 0.59
N ALA A 116 -9.43 12.78 1.07
CA ALA A 116 -9.16 13.93 0.22
C ALA A 116 -7.88 13.74 -0.61
N HIS A 117 -7.71 14.57 -1.62
CA HIS A 117 -6.52 14.58 -2.47
C HIS A 117 -5.25 14.77 -1.64
N HIS A 118 -4.33 13.83 -1.74
CA HIS A 118 -3.04 13.86 -1.05
C HIS A 118 -1.99 13.06 -1.82
N GLN A 119 -0.75 13.16 -1.40
CA GLN A 119 0.37 12.33 -1.84
C GLN A 119 1.00 11.65 -0.63
N ASP A 120 1.44 10.43 -0.81
CA ASP A 120 2.25 9.74 0.21
C ASP A 120 3.68 10.28 0.15
N MET A 121 4.08 10.98 1.22
CA MET A 121 5.32 11.76 1.21
C MET A 121 6.39 11.24 2.18
N ASN A 122 6.09 10.22 2.99
CA ASN A 122 7.13 9.68 3.84
C ASN A 122 8.07 8.76 3.06
N PHE A 123 9.29 8.66 3.54
CA PHE A 123 10.37 7.91 2.92
C PHE A 123 9.98 6.46 2.57
N SER A 124 9.38 5.76 3.51
CA SER A 124 8.98 4.37 3.38
C SER A 124 8.00 4.17 2.22
N LEU A 125 6.97 5.02 2.15
CA LEU A 125 5.91 4.91 1.15
C LEU A 125 6.34 5.32 -0.26
N THR A 126 7.33 6.20 -0.38
CA THR A 126 7.84 6.64 -1.68
C THR A 126 8.82 5.64 -2.31
N HIS A 127 9.28 4.64 -1.55
CA HIS A 127 10.28 3.65 -1.97
C HIS A 127 9.77 2.21 -1.92
N SER A 128 8.48 2.02 -1.83
CA SER A 128 7.83 0.71 -1.85
C SER A 128 6.82 0.62 -2.98
N HIS A 129 6.47 -0.61 -3.33
CA HIS A 129 5.36 -0.92 -4.20
C HIS A 129 4.10 -1.03 -3.33
N ARG A 130 3.19 -0.08 -3.48
CA ARG A 130 1.93 -0.08 -2.74
C ARG A 130 0.88 -0.87 -3.49
N VAL A 131 0.39 -1.93 -2.87
CA VAL A 131 -0.64 -2.80 -3.42
C VAL A 131 -1.90 -2.71 -2.58
N HIS A 132 -3.03 -2.52 -3.25
CA HIS A 132 -4.37 -2.56 -2.67
C HIS A 132 -5.06 -3.86 -3.05
N LEU A 133 -5.67 -4.50 -2.06
CA LEU A 133 -6.55 -5.65 -2.21
C LEU A 133 -7.89 -5.34 -1.55
N PRO A 134 -8.96 -5.08 -2.33
CA PRO A 134 -10.29 -4.90 -1.78
C PRO A 134 -10.81 -6.20 -1.17
N LEU A 135 -11.23 -6.14 0.10
CA LEU A 135 -11.88 -7.24 0.82
C LEU A 135 -13.37 -7.04 0.92
N ILE A 136 -13.80 -5.77 1.03
CA ILE A 136 -15.19 -5.33 0.99
C ILE A 136 -15.22 -4.04 0.19
N THR A 137 -16.03 -4.01 -0.86
CA THR A 137 -16.16 -2.84 -1.72
C THR A 137 -17.56 -2.81 -2.38
N ASN A 138 -17.87 -1.74 -3.10
CA ASN A 138 -19.09 -1.61 -3.89
C ASN A 138 -18.80 -0.77 -5.15
N ASP A 139 -19.74 -0.74 -6.09
CA ASP A 139 -19.56 -0.06 -7.39
C ASP A 139 -19.38 1.47 -7.27
N ASP A 140 -19.79 2.07 -6.15
CA ASP A 140 -19.70 3.51 -5.90
C ASP A 140 -18.38 3.89 -5.20
N VAL A 141 -17.45 2.94 -4.98
CA VAL A 141 -16.11 3.22 -4.50
C VAL A 141 -15.21 3.61 -5.65
N LEU A 142 -14.82 4.88 -5.69
CA LEU A 142 -13.98 5.44 -6.74
C LEU A 142 -12.60 5.80 -6.18
N PHE A 143 -11.56 5.24 -6.80
CA PHE A 143 -10.17 5.54 -6.50
C PHE A 143 -9.57 6.35 -7.65
N THR A 144 -9.08 7.55 -7.36
CA THR A 144 -8.51 8.45 -8.36
C THR A 144 -7.01 8.64 -8.12
N VAL A 145 -6.20 8.49 -9.16
CA VAL A 145 -4.76 8.84 -9.18
C VAL A 145 -4.51 9.75 -10.38
N GLY A 146 -4.06 10.96 -10.12
CA GLY A 146 -3.93 11.98 -11.16
C GLY A 146 -5.27 12.27 -11.85
N ARG A 147 -5.40 11.90 -13.13
CA ARG A 147 -6.63 12.06 -13.91
C ARG A 147 -7.39 10.75 -14.15
N GLU A 148 -6.87 9.64 -13.66
CA GLU A 148 -7.44 8.32 -13.86
C GLU A 148 -8.24 7.90 -12.63
N THR A 149 -9.46 7.44 -12.86
CA THR A 149 -10.37 6.96 -11.80
C THR A 149 -10.83 5.56 -12.13
N ILE A 150 -10.70 4.65 -11.17
CA ILE A 150 -11.19 3.28 -11.29
C ILE A 150 -12.01 2.88 -10.06
N ASN A 151 -12.87 1.88 -10.24
CA ASN A 151 -13.35 1.02 -9.17
C ASN A 151 -12.43 -0.21 -9.11
N MET A 152 -12.08 -0.65 -7.91
CA MET A 152 -11.27 -1.85 -7.69
C MET A 152 -12.18 -2.97 -7.21
N PRO A 153 -12.45 -4.02 -8.02
CA PRO A 153 -13.29 -5.15 -7.61
C PRO A 153 -12.68 -5.94 -6.44
N GLU A 154 -13.55 -6.56 -5.64
CA GLU A 154 -13.16 -7.46 -4.55
C GLU A 154 -12.23 -8.58 -5.08
N GLY A 155 -11.18 -8.89 -4.32
CA GLY A 155 -10.22 -9.93 -4.66
C GLY A 155 -9.16 -9.55 -5.69
N GLN A 156 -9.28 -8.42 -6.38
CA GLN A 156 -8.29 -7.99 -7.37
C GLN A 156 -7.19 -7.14 -6.73
N LEU A 157 -5.94 -7.51 -7.01
CA LEU A 157 -4.78 -6.78 -6.51
C LEU A 157 -4.34 -5.72 -7.51
N PHE A 158 -4.20 -4.49 -7.04
CA PHE A 158 -3.70 -3.37 -7.82
C PHE A 158 -2.49 -2.72 -7.16
N GLU A 159 -1.36 -2.64 -7.89
CA GLU A 159 -0.31 -1.68 -7.55
C GLU A 159 -0.82 -0.27 -7.89
N VAL A 160 -0.68 0.64 -6.93
CA VAL A 160 -1.16 2.01 -7.03
C VAL A 160 0.00 2.99 -6.97
N ASN A 161 0.04 3.94 -7.89
CA ASN A 161 1.01 5.01 -7.86
C ASN A 161 0.67 6.04 -6.77
N ASN A 162 1.00 5.70 -5.53
CA ASN A 162 0.75 6.53 -4.36
C ASN A 162 1.63 7.80 -4.28
N ARG A 163 2.58 7.95 -5.19
CA ARG A 163 3.46 9.13 -5.30
C ARG A 163 2.82 10.27 -6.09
N ARG A 164 1.79 9.97 -6.87
CA ARG A 164 0.93 10.98 -7.50
C ARG A 164 -0.19 11.38 -6.54
N VAL A 165 -0.74 12.56 -6.77
CA VAL A 165 -1.94 13.01 -6.06
C VAL A 165 -3.06 12.01 -6.27
N HIS A 166 -3.61 11.50 -5.17
CA HIS A 166 -4.67 10.50 -5.21
C HIS A 166 -5.74 10.79 -4.16
N SER A 167 -6.91 10.23 -4.38
CA SER A 167 -8.07 10.36 -3.51
C SER A 167 -8.95 9.13 -3.62
N VAL A 168 -9.80 8.92 -2.62
CA VAL A 168 -10.80 7.85 -2.62
C VAL A 168 -12.14 8.43 -2.19
N HIS A 169 -13.21 8.01 -2.84
CA HIS A 169 -14.56 8.29 -2.43
C HIS A 169 -15.35 6.99 -2.33
N ASN A 170 -16.00 6.75 -1.20
CA ASN A 170 -16.96 5.68 -1.01
C ASN A 170 -18.36 6.30 -1.07
N GLY A 171 -18.98 6.29 -2.24
CA GLY A 171 -20.35 6.80 -2.45
C GLY A 171 -21.45 5.83 -2.02
N GLY A 172 -21.09 4.61 -1.63
CA GLY A 172 -22.04 3.58 -1.23
C GLY A 172 -22.58 3.74 0.20
N THR A 173 -23.44 2.82 0.58
CA THR A 173 -24.10 2.79 1.89
C THR A 173 -23.42 1.89 2.91
N GLU A 174 -22.38 1.18 2.51
CA GLU A 174 -21.58 0.27 3.36
C GLU A 174 -20.14 0.71 3.43
N ASP A 175 -19.47 0.37 4.53
CA ASP A 175 -18.04 0.63 4.71
C ASP A 175 -17.21 -0.15 3.68
N ARG A 176 -16.16 0.45 3.19
CA ARG A 176 -15.18 -0.19 2.30
C ARG A 176 -13.97 -0.61 3.11
N ILE A 177 -13.50 -1.87 2.94
CA ILE A 177 -12.31 -2.39 3.59
C ILE A 177 -11.31 -2.86 2.54
N HIS A 178 -10.11 -2.26 2.54
CA HIS A 178 -8.98 -2.73 1.76
C HIS A 178 -7.85 -3.23 2.66
N LEU A 179 -7.22 -4.32 2.27
CA LEU A 179 -5.87 -4.65 2.72
C LEU A 179 -4.88 -3.86 1.86
N ILE A 180 -4.01 -3.10 2.52
CA ILE A 180 -2.95 -2.32 1.87
C ILE A 180 -1.62 -2.92 2.28
N LEU A 181 -0.80 -3.24 1.28
CA LEU A 181 0.49 -3.89 1.43
C LEU A 181 1.58 -3.04 0.77
N ASP A 182 2.67 -2.80 1.47
CA ASP A 182 3.84 -2.12 0.91
C ASP A 182 5.00 -3.10 0.82
N PHE A 183 5.41 -3.42 -0.41
CA PHE A 183 6.48 -4.38 -0.74
C PHE A 183 7.74 -3.64 -1.17
N VAL A 184 8.88 -4.08 -0.69
CA VAL A 184 10.20 -3.54 -1.05
C VAL A 184 11.01 -4.61 -1.77
N LEU A 185 11.63 -4.20 -2.86
CA LEU A 185 12.61 -4.99 -3.58
C LEU A 185 13.99 -4.35 -3.34
N PRO A 186 14.81 -4.86 -2.40
CA PRO A 186 16.08 -4.25 -2.05
C PRO A 186 17.04 -4.19 -3.23
N GLY A 187 17.72 -3.07 -3.39
CA GLY A 187 18.61 -2.84 -4.52
C GLY A 187 17.91 -2.36 -5.79
N GLU A 188 16.58 -2.27 -5.81
CA GLU A 188 15.87 -1.59 -6.89
C GLU A 188 16.26 -0.10 -6.90
N LYS A 189 16.44 0.46 -8.09
CA LYS A 189 16.76 1.88 -8.21
C LYS A 189 15.52 2.71 -7.89
N CYS A 190 15.69 3.61 -6.94
CA CYS A 190 14.72 4.67 -6.70
C CYS A 190 14.69 5.67 -7.86
N CYS A 191 13.59 6.40 -7.99
CA CYS A 191 13.45 7.51 -8.93
C CYS A 191 14.48 8.64 -8.75
N CYS A 192 15.08 8.79 -7.57
CA CYS A 192 16.21 9.68 -7.32
C CYS A 192 17.58 9.10 -7.74
N GLY A 193 17.60 7.90 -8.33
CA GLY A 193 18.83 7.22 -8.79
C GLY A 193 19.56 6.43 -7.71
N GLU A 194 19.15 6.53 -6.44
CA GLU A 194 19.74 5.77 -5.35
C GLU A 194 19.20 4.33 -5.31
N LYS A 195 20.02 3.37 -4.89
CA LYS A 195 19.60 1.98 -4.70
C LYS A 195 18.88 1.83 -3.36
N LEU A 196 17.78 1.08 -3.38
CA LEU A 196 17.09 0.66 -2.16
C LEU A 196 17.79 -0.57 -1.58
N HIS A 197 18.56 -0.39 -0.52
CA HIS A 197 19.12 -1.47 0.28
C HIS A 197 18.53 -1.42 1.68
N PRO A 198 18.43 -2.57 2.38
CA PRO A 198 17.91 -2.60 3.75
C PRO A 198 18.59 -1.61 4.70
N ASP A 199 19.91 -1.43 4.54
CA ASP A 199 20.74 -0.57 5.38
C ASP A 199 21.05 0.80 4.75
N THR A 200 20.53 1.08 3.54
CA THR A 200 20.82 2.31 2.81
C THR A 200 19.59 3.21 2.83
N ARG A 201 19.80 4.46 3.17
CA ARG A 201 18.77 5.49 3.06
C ARG A 201 18.95 6.28 1.78
N CYS A 202 17.85 6.55 1.08
CA CYS A 202 17.84 7.67 0.15
C CYS A 202 18.13 8.97 0.89
N SER A 203 18.70 9.94 0.19
CA SER A 203 18.70 11.31 0.69
C SER A 203 17.27 11.79 0.88
N PRO A 204 16.84 12.17 2.09
CA PRO A 204 15.49 12.69 2.29
C PRO A 204 15.19 13.90 1.41
N GLN A 205 16.20 14.71 1.11
CA GLN A 205 16.05 15.89 0.27
C GLN A 205 15.83 15.51 -1.19
N ALA A 206 16.59 14.54 -1.73
CA ALA A 206 16.40 14.05 -3.11
C ALA A 206 14.99 13.44 -3.28
N CYS A 207 14.51 12.69 -2.28
CA CYS A 207 13.17 12.13 -2.28
C CYS A 207 12.09 13.22 -2.28
N LEU A 208 12.23 14.22 -1.41
CA LEU A 208 11.32 15.36 -1.35
C LEU A 208 11.32 16.19 -2.64
N ASP A 209 12.48 16.39 -3.24
CA ASP A 209 12.61 17.14 -4.49
C ASP A 209 11.96 16.39 -5.65
N THR A 210 12.09 15.06 -5.71
CA THR A 210 11.39 14.20 -6.66
C THR A 210 9.88 14.27 -6.49
N VAL A 211 9.39 14.07 -5.26
CA VAL A 211 7.96 14.09 -4.95
C VAL A 211 7.33 15.47 -5.23
N ARG A 212 8.09 16.53 -5.06
CA ARG A 212 7.66 17.92 -5.37
C ARG A 212 7.81 18.31 -6.85
N GLY A 213 8.20 17.38 -7.70
CA GLY A 213 8.36 17.65 -9.13
C GLY A 213 9.63 18.43 -9.50
N LYS A 214 10.60 18.60 -8.58
CA LYS A 214 11.86 19.25 -8.86
C LYS A 214 12.82 18.37 -9.66
N ILE A 215 12.73 17.06 -9.47
CA ILE A 215 13.48 16.04 -10.20
C ILE A 215 12.45 15.13 -10.86
N PRO A 216 12.47 14.95 -12.19
CA PRO A 216 11.54 14.04 -12.86
C PRO A 216 11.63 12.63 -12.29
N CYS A 217 10.49 12.06 -11.90
CA CYS A 217 10.41 10.69 -11.46
C CYS A 217 10.37 9.76 -12.67
N THR A 218 11.46 9.04 -12.91
CA THR A 218 11.55 8.09 -14.03
C THR A 218 10.78 6.79 -13.80
N CYS A 219 10.40 6.49 -12.54
CA CYS A 219 9.59 5.33 -12.21
C CYS A 219 8.13 5.53 -12.63
N TYR A 220 7.67 6.76 -12.61
CA TYR A 220 6.31 7.15 -12.95
C TYR A 220 6.40 8.37 -13.88
N PRO A 221 6.51 8.15 -15.20
CA PRO A 221 6.54 9.24 -16.14
C PRO A 221 5.29 10.11 -15.96
N GLU A 222 5.48 11.41 -15.99
CA GLU A 222 4.35 12.35 -16.06
C GLU A 222 3.63 12.16 -17.39
N ASP A 223 2.29 12.27 -17.38
CA ASP A 223 1.45 12.23 -18.57
C ASP A 223 1.66 13.47 -19.45
#